data_14e8debcdb3be2818355d6ec4fe7d80c
#
_entry.id   14e8debcdb3be2818355d6ec4fe7d80c
#
_cell.length_a   1.000
_cell.length_b   1.000
_cell.length_c   1.000
_cell.angle_alpha   90.00
_cell.angle_beta   90.00
_cell.angle_gamma   90.00
#
_symmetry.space_group_name_H-M   'P 1'
#
loop_
_entity.id
_entity.type
_entity.pdbx_description
1 polymer ?
#
loop_
_entity_poly.entity_id
_entity_poly.type
_entity_poly.pdbx_seq_one_letter_code
_entity_poly.pdbx_strand_id
1 'polypeptide(L)'
;MYQDRNNRIDRDDWRTIIASILFSKTAVAPFAIAPFLIGGYIDHLGLSTAQASQTLSVEIFALAISNALAFFWISRAACRVWAQRLLFTLIALNISCIYTPGFEVLLVQRALVGAAEGSLLALGFGLLGNTRRPNRNFGLYFAVSLSVGAINIQILPLFLDTAGVTGLFINLSLYAVISLAGSVWAQKVSISEVNLTEEDAKRATTTSAGINFPLLPLGFLLLANYVYFIGQGGVWSFLERLGLQQQLELTGIANALAISLFAGVAGGFTASWLDLKLGRIIPLLLAIAFAVASIFILWWTQGVVAFTLAACLFNYGNNLGHPYVLGFAAKIDKSARLTVLSGALHTGGQATGPLVAGMLVVSPDFTNVLWLGLGAFLMTVVLFVPVAVLARK
;
A
#
# COMPACT_ATOMS: atom_id res chain seq x y z
N MET A 1 -19.50 -25.29 -37.09
CA MET A 1 -19.28 -25.67 -35.69
C MET A 1 -17.79 -25.77 -35.32
N TYR A 2 -16.91 -24.94 -35.93
CA TYR A 2 -15.43 -25.06 -35.79
C TYR A 2 -14.71 -23.70 -35.63
N GLN A 3 -15.44 -22.60 -35.33
CA GLN A 3 -14.85 -21.24 -35.25
C GLN A 3 -14.76 -20.67 -33.83
N ASP A 4 -15.13 -21.41 -32.77
CA ASP A 4 -15.29 -20.82 -31.42
C ASP A 4 -14.21 -21.26 -30.41
N ARG A 5 -13.14 -21.94 -30.82
CA ARG A 5 -12.06 -22.37 -29.91
C ARG A 5 -10.93 -21.33 -29.69
N ASN A 6 -10.80 -20.34 -30.55
CA ASN A 6 -9.67 -19.39 -30.52
C ASN A 6 -9.93 -18.11 -29.68
N ASN A 7 -11.13 -17.90 -29.12
CA ASN A 7 -11.48 -16.72 -28.35
C ASN A 7 -11.71 -16.99 -26.86
N ARG A 8 -11.37 -18.18 -26.35
CA ARG A 8 -11.37 -18.39 -24.90
C ARG A 8 -10.15 -17.70 -24.31
N ILE A 9 -10.37 -16.55 -23.70
CA ILE A 9 -9.40 -15.82 -22.90
C ILE A 9 -8.80 -16.80 -21.89
N ASP A 10 -7.51 -17.10 -22.02
CA ASP A 10 -6.81 -17.92 -21.02
C ASP A 10 -6.66 -17.08 -19.73
N ARG A 11 -7.50 -17.40 -18.74
CA ARG A 11 -7.53 -16.69 -17.44
C ARG A 11 -6.22 -16.82 -16.65
N ASP A 12 -5.35 -17.75 -17.01
CA ASP A 12 -4.06 -17.99 -16.36
C ASP A 12 -2.87 -17.70 -17.29
N ASP A 13 -3.09 -16.94 -18.37
CA ASP A 13 -1.98 -16.48 -19.20
C ASP A 13 -0.97 -15.69 -18.36
N TRP A 14 0.25 -16.23 -18.25
CA TRP A 14 1.33 -15.64 -17.48
C TRP A 14 1.67 -14.20 -17.90
N ARG A 15 1.44 -13.86 -19.19
CA ARG A 15 1.63 -12.51 -19.73
C ARG A 15 0.67 -11.51 -19.09
N THR A 16 -0.60 -11.88 -18.98
CA THR A 16 -1.61 -11.05 -18.29
C THR A 16 -1.32 -10.92 -16.81
N ILE A 17 -0.85 -12.00 -16.15
CA ILE A 17 -0.45 -11.95 -14.74
C ILE A 17 0.71 -10.99 -14.53
N ILE A 18 1.76 -11.05 -15.37
CA ILE A 18 2.90 -10.13 -15.29
C ILE A 18 2.45 -8.68 -15.54
N ALA A 19 1.67 -8.42 -16.58
CA ALA A 19 1.15 -7.08 -16.86
C ALA A 19 0.37 -6.53 -15.66
N SER A 20 -0.47 -7.35 -15.03
CA SER A 20 -1.25 -6.98 -13.84
C SER A 20 -0.37 -6.65 -12.65
N ILE A 21 0.70 -7.44 -12.42
CA ILE A 21 1.69 -7.19 -11.36
C ILE A 21 2.42 -5.87 -11.62
N LEU A 22 2.83 -5.61 -12.86
CA LEU A 22 3.49 -4.36 -13.24
C LEU A 22 2.57 -3.15 -13.01
N PHE A 23 1.32 -3.21 -13.41
CA PHE A 23 0.34 -2.13 -13.17
C PHE A 23 0.17 -1.85 -11.68
N SER A 24 -0.08 -2.90 -10.92
CA SER A 24 -0.29 -2.77 -9.48
C SER A 24 0.96 -2.28 -8.75
N LYS A 25 2.16 -2.75 -9.17
CA LYS A 25 3.43 -2.29 -8.58
C LYS A 25 3.71 -0.83 -8.89
N THR A 26 3.47 -0.39 -10.12
CA THR A 26 3.62 1.03 -10.51
C THR A 26 2.71 1.92 -9.64
N ALA A 27 1.46 1.52 -9.48
CA ALA A 27 0.48 2.28 -8.70
C ALA A 27 0.83 2.41 -7.21
N VAL A 28 1.53 1.44 -6.62
CA VAL A 28 1.91 1.49 -5.19
C VAL A 28 3.38 1.85 -4.98
N ALA A 29 4.11 2.22 -6.02
CA ALA A 29 5.52 2.58 -5.91
C ALA A 29 5.75 3.74 -4.91
N PRO A 30 4.95 4.83 -4.89
CA PRO A 30 5.14 5.92 -3.94
C PRO A 30 5.05 5.49 -2.46
N PHE A 31 4.23 4.50 -2.12
CA PHE A 31 4.17 3.98 -0.75
C PHE A 31 5.50 3.38 -0.29
N ALA A 32 6.15 2.62 -1.18
CA ALA A 32 7.43 1.99 -0.85
C ALA A 32 8.52 3.03 -0.61
N ILE A 33 8.54 4.12 -1.40
CA ILE A 33 9.56 5.16 -1.32
C ILE A 33 9.10 6.41 -0.55
N ALA A 34 7.97 6.35 0.15
CA ALA A 34 7.40 7.46 0.90
C ALA A 34 8.42 8.18 1.81
N PRO A 35 9.31 7.48 2.56
CA PRO A 35 10.33 8.15 3.35
C PRO A 35 11.22 9.06 2.52
N PHE A 36 11.67 8.60 1.36
CA PHE A 36 12.54 9.36 0.46
C PHE A 36 11.80 10.48 -0.30
N LEU A 37 10.49 10.30 -0.56
CA LEU A 37 9.67 11.38 -1.14
C LEU A 37 9.56 12.56 -0.16
N ILE A 38 9.24 12.30 1.10
CA ILE A 38 9.17 13.36 2.13
C ILE A 38 10.54 14.03 2.26
N GLY A 39 11.62 13.23 2.36
CA GLY A 39 12.98 13.74 2.41
C GLY A 39 13.32 14.62 1.22
N GLY A 40 13.08 14.12 0.02
CA GLY A 40 13.35 14.84 -1.22
C GLY A 40 12.56 16.15 -1.35
N TYR A 41 11.30 16.19 -0.91
CA TYR A 41 10.49 17.40 -0.92
C TYR A 41 11.02 18.46 0.06
N ILE A 42 11.48 18.05 1.24
CA ILE A 42 12.08 18.97 2.23
C ILE A 42 13.42 19.49 1.74
N ASP A 43 14.34 18.60 1.35
CA ASP A 43 15.75 18.97 1.11
C ASP A 43 15.97 19.64 -0.25
N HIS A 44 15.21 19.27 -1.28
CA HIS A 44 15.44 19.76 -2.64
C HIS A 44 14.38 20.75 -3.14
N LEU A 45 13.15 20.71 -2.61
CA LEU A 45 12.11 21.69 -2.97
C LEU A 45 11.92 22.76 -1.89
N GLY A 46 12.60 22.64 -0.74
CA GLY A 46 12.50 23.59 0.36
C GLY A 46 11.11 23.63 1.01
N LEU A 47 10.32 22.56 0.87
CA LEU A 47 9.00 22.48 1.49
C LEU A 47 9.13 22.28 3.00
N SER A 48 8.20 22.87 3.75
CA SER A 48 8.09 22.54 5.17
C SER A 48 7.69 21.07 5.34
N THR A 49 7.98 20.49 6.51
CA THR A 49 7.60 19.11 6.82
C THR A 49 6.10 18.87 6.64
N ALA A 50 5.28 19.85 7.04
CA ALA A 50 3.83 19.79 6.86
C ALA A 50 3.43 19.78 5.36
N GLN A 51 4.04 20.64 4.54
CA GLN A 51 3.79 20.69 3.10
C GLN A 51 4.22 19.39 2.39
N ALA A 52 5.41 18.87 2.71
CA ALA A 52 5.89 17.60 2.17
C ALA A 52 4.94 16.44 2.51
N SER A 53 4.46 16.39 3.74
CA SER A 53 3.51 15.39 4.21
C SER A 53 2.13 15.54 3.57
N GLN A 54 1.63 16.78 3.41
CA GLN A 54 0.38 17.05 2.70
C GLN A 54 0.45 16.58 1.24
N THR A 55 1.57 16.82 0.57
CA THR A 55 1.80 16.39 -0.81
C THR A 55 1.69 14.87 -0.96
N LEU A 56 2.37 14.11 -0.10
CA LEU A 56 2.28 12.65 -0.09
C LEU A 56 0.86 12.17 0.27
N SER A 57 0.25 12.79 1.28
CA SER A 57 -1.08 12.39 1.76
C SER A 57 -2.16 12.61 0.71
N VAL A 58 -2.14 13.75 0.00
CA VAL A 58 -3.09 14.05 -1.08
C VAL A 58 -2.97 13.03 -2.20
N GLU A 59 -1.77 12.62 -2.56
CA GLU A 59 -1.54 11.56 -3.55
C GLU A 59 -2.18 10.25 -3.13
N ILE A 60 -1.94 9.80 -1.89
CA ILE A 60 -2.49 8.54 -1.36
C ILE A 60 -4.02 8.63 -1.23
N PHE A 61 -4.58 9.77 -0.79
CA PHE A 61 -6.03 9.95 -0.76
C PHE A 61 -6.65 9.91 -2.17
N ALA A 62 -6.03 10.57 -3.14
CA ALA A 62 -6.49 10.57 -4.52
C ALA A 62 -6.44 9.15 -5.12
N LEU A 63 -5.38 8.38 -4.81
CA LEU A 63 -5.26 6.97 -5.16
C LEU A 63 -6.41 6.15 -4.55
N ALA A 64 -6.68 6.31 -3.25
CA ALA A 64 -7.74 5.57 -2.58
C ALA A 64 -9.13 5.87 -3.17
N ILE A 65 -9.43 7.15 -3.38
CA ILE A 65 -10.71 7.61 -3.96
C ILE A 65 -10.85 7.09 -5.39
N SER A 66 -9.83 7.25 -6.23
CA SER A 66 -9.87 6.81 -7.62
C SER A 66 -9.98 5.29 -7.75
N ASN A 67 -9.28 4.53 -6.89
CA ASN A 67 -9.40 3.09 -6.83
C ASN A 67 -10.84 2.65 -6.46
N ALA A 68 -11.47 3.33 -5.51
CA ALA A 68 -12.86 3.06 -5.13
C ALA A 68 -13.83 3.44 -6.27
N LEU A 69 -13.65 4.60 -6.90
CA LEU A 69 -14.48 5.05 -8.03
C LEU A 69 -14.33 4.16 -9.28
N ALA A 70 -13.22 3.42 -9.40
CA ALA A 70 -13.03 2.47 -10.49
C ALA A 70 -14.13 1.38 -10.53
N PHE A 71 -14.79 1.10 -9.39
CA PHE A 71 -15.94 0.20 -9.34
C PHE A 71 -17.01 0.52 -10.40
N PHE A 72 -17.23 1.79 -10.73
CA PHE A 72 -18.29 2.20 -11.65
C PHE A 72 -17.95 2.04 -13.13
N TRP A 73 -16.67 1.94 -13.50
CA TRP A 73 -16.25 1.92 -14.91
C TRP A 73 -15.36 0.74 -15.30
N ILE A 74 -14.68 0.12 -14.35
CA ILE A 74 -13.63 -0.88 -14.61
C ILE A 74 -14.15 -2.11 -15.37
N SER A 75 -15.39 -2.54 -15.11
CA SER A 75 -16.00 -3.71 -15.77
C SER A 75 -16.14 -3.52 -17.28
N ARG A 76 -16.32 -2.26 -17.72
CA ARG A 76 -16.51 -1.90 -19.14
C ARG A 76 -15.22 -1.46 -19.82
N ALA A 77 -14.14 -1.30 -19.07
CA ALA A 77 -12.89 -0.78 -19.58
C ALA A 77 -12.14 -1.81 -20.39
N ALA A 78 -11.71 -1.46 -21.61
CA ALA A 78 -10.74 -2.21 -22.37
C ALA A 78 -9.37 -2.13 -21.66
N CYS A 79 -9.00 -3.18 -20.91
CA CYS A 79 -7.93 -3.15 -19.91
C CYS A 79 -6.61 -2.60 -20.47
N ARG A 80 -6.17 -3.09 -21.65
CA ARG A 80 -4.93 -2.63 -22.29
C ARG A 80 -4.97 -1.13 -22.61
N VAL A 81 -6.04 -0.66 -23.24
CA VAL A 81 -6.15 0.74 -23.70
C VAL A 81 -6.17 1.70 -22.52
N TRP A 82 -6.95 1.38 -21.49
CA TRP A 82 -7.02 2.20 -20.29
C TRP A 82 -5.70 2.18 -19.52
N ALA A 83 -5.06 1.02 -19.36
CA ALA A 83 -3.74 0.94 -18.73
C ALA A 83 -2.70 1.80 -19.47
N GLN A 84 -2.65 1.73 -20.80
CA GLN A 84 -1.73 2.55 -21.60
C GLN A 84 -2.00 4.05 -21.42
N ARG A 85 -3.25 4.48 -21.47
CA ARG A 85 -3.62 5.90 -21.23
C ARG A 85 -3.17 6.37 -19.83
N LEU A 86 -3.47 5.58 -18.79
CA LEU A 86 -3.08 5.90 -17.42
C LEU A 86 -1.56 5.94 -17.25
N LEU A 87 -0.82 5.01 -17.86
CA LEU A 87 0.64 4.97 -17.81
C LEU A 87 1.28 6.16 -18.53
N PHE A 88 0.77 6.55 -19.70
CA PHE A 88 1.20 7.79 -20.37
C PHE A 88 0.89 9.02 -19.52
N THR A 89 -0.28 9.08 -18.89
CA THR A 89 -0.64 10.15 -17.97
C THR A 89 0.30 10.20 -16.78
N LEU A 90 0.66 9.06 -16.18
CA LEU A 90 1.62 8.99 -15.06
C LEU A 90 3.01 9.48 -15.47
N ILE A 91 3.51 9.07 -16.64
CA ILE A 91 4.79 9.55 -17.16
C ILE A 91 4.76 11.08 -17.34
N ALA A 92 3.73 11.60 -18.01
CA ALA A 92 3.59 13.03 -18.26
C ALA A 92 3.49 13.84 -16.95
N LEU A 93 2.69 13.36 -15.98
CA LEU A 93 2.51 14.03 -14.69
C LEU A 93 3.80 13.98 -13.85
N ASN A 94 4.50 12.85 -13.76
CA ASN A 94 5.75 12.77 -13.02
C ASN A 94 6.83 13.66 -13.66
N ILE A 95 6.90 13.72 -15.00
CA ILE A 95 7.79 14.66 -15.69
C ILE A 95 7.39 16.11 -15.41
N SER A 96 6.09 16.42 -15.38
CA SER A 96 5.63 17.78 -15.06
C SER A 96 6.00 18.22 -13.63
N CYS A 97 6.09 17.29 -12.68
CA CYS A 97 6.54 17.59 -11.32
C CYS A 97 8.00 18.08 -11.26
N ILE A 98 8.84 17.76 -12.26
CA ILE A 98 10.21 18.27 -12.35
C ILE A 98 10.25 19.80 -12.52
N TYR A 99 9.24 20.34 -13.19
CA TYR A 99 9.12 21.78 -13.51
C TYR A 99 8.09 22.49 -12.62
N THR A 100 7.80 21.94 -11.44
CA THR A 100 6.81 22.56 -10.55
C THR A 100 7.26 23.93 -10.07
N PRO A 101 6.44 24.98 -10.20
CA PRO A 101 6.81 26.33 -9.75
C PRO A 101 6.62 26.55 -8.24
N GLY A 102 6.00 25.61 -7.52
CA GLY A 102 5.76 25.75 -6.08
C GLY A 102 4.81 24.71 -5.51
N PHE A 103 4.59 24.81 -4.21
CA PHE A 103 3.83 23.83 -3.41
C PHE A 103 2.41 23.57 -3.95
N GLU A 104 1.66 24.63 -4.24
CA GLU A 104 0.24 24.51 -4.66
C GLU A 104 0.10 23.73 -5.97
N VAL A 105 1.00 23.98 -6.92
CA VAL A 105 1.00 23.27 -8.21
C VAL A 105 1.44 21.83 -8.02
N LEU A 106 2.46 21.58 -7.19
CA LEU A 106 2.90 20.23 -6.86
C LEU A 106 1.78 19.42 -6.21
N LEU A 107 1.02 20.04 -5.29
CA LEU A 107 -0.10 19.40 -4.61
C LEU A 107 -1.14 18.90 -5.63
N VAL A 108 -1.51 19.74 -6.59
CA VAL A 108 -2.46 19.37 -7.66
C VAL A 108 -1.87 18.28 -8.56
N GLN A 109 -0.60 18.40 -8.96
CA GLN A 109 0.08 17.40 -9.77
C GLN A 109 0.09 16.03 -9.07
N ARG A 110 0.42 15.98 -7.77
CA ARG A 110 0.43 14.73 -7.00
C ARG A 110 -0.96 14.16 -6.77
N ALA A 111 -1.98 15.01 -6.62
CA ALA A 111 -3.37 14.54 -6.60
C ALA A 111 -3.77 13.85 -7.92
N LEU A 112 -3.39 14.43 -9.07
CA LEU A 112 -3.65 13.82 -10.38
C LEU A 112 -2.87 12.52 -10.60
N VAL A 113 -1.60 12.48 -10.14
CA VAL A 113 -0.79 11.25 -10.12
C VAL A 113 -1.50 10.17 -9.31
N GLY A 114 -1.89 10.45 -8.08
CA GLY A 114 -2.60 9.50 -7.23
C GLY A 114 -3.91 9.00 -7.85
N ALA A 115 -4.67 9.90 -8.51
CA ALA A 115 -5.89 9.49 -9.22
C ALA A 115 -5.62 8.52 -10.38
N ALA A 116 -4.54 8.73 -11.14
CA ALA A 116 -4.13 7.82 -12.19
C ALA A 116 -3.61 6.48 -11.62
N GLU A 117 -2.84 6.53 -10.54
CA GLU A 117 -2.34 5.35 -9.82
C GLU A 117 -3.47 4.48 -9.27
N GLY A 118 -4.48 5.08 -8.61
CA GLY A 118 -5.63 4.35 -8.07
C GLY A 118 -6.45 3.67 -9.16
N SER A 119 -6.63 4.33 -10.30
CA SER A 119 -7.27 3.75 -11.48
C SER A 119 -6.46 2.57 -12.05
N LEU A 120 -5.13 2.71 -12.10
CA LEU A 120 -4.23 1.67 -12.59
C LEU A 120 -4.18 0.46 -11.62
N LEU A 121 -4.19 0.71 -10.30
CA LEU A 121 -4.26 -0.32 -9.27
C LEU A 121 -5.52 -1.15 -9.39
N ALA A 122 -6.66 -0.49 -9.61
CA ALA A 122 -7.94 -1.17 -9.82
C ALA A 122 -7.89 -2.10 -11.04
N LEU A 123 -7.31 -1.64 -12.17
CA LEU A 123 -7.12 -2.49 -13.36
C LEU A 123 -6.24 -3.70 -13.07
N GLY A 124 -5.11 -3.50 -12.41
CA GLY A 124 -4.19 -4.59 -12.05
C GLY A 124 -4.85 -5.61 -11.12
N PHE A 125 -5.50 -5.16 -10.05
CA PHE A 125 -6.19 -6.04 -9.11
C PHE A 125 -7.43 -6.70 -9.72
N GLY A 126 -8.15 -5.98 -10.58
CA GLY A 126 -9.27 -6.55 -11.33
C GLY A 126 -8.84 -7.72 -12.22
N LEU A 127 -7.72 -7.58 -12.93
CA LEU A 127 -7.16 -8.66 -13.76
C LEU A 127 -6.67 -9.84 -12.90
N LEU A 128 -5.92 -9.59 -11.79
CA LEU A 128 -5.47 -10.65 -10.88
C LEU A 128 -6.63 -11.41 -10.23
N GLY A 129 -7.67 -10.68 -9.81
CA GLY A 129 -8.87 -11.25 -9.19
C GLY A 129 -9.66 -12.17 -10.13
N ASN A 130 -9.58 -11.93 -11.44
CA ASN A 130 -10.26 -12.72 -12.45
C ASN A 130 -9.48 -13.94 -12.96
N THR A 131 -8.29 -14.21 -12.42
CA THR A 131 -7.51 -15.42 -12.72
C THR A 131 -8.13 -16.66 -12.07
N ARG A 132 -7.78 -17.86 -12.55
CA ARG A 132 -8.27 -19.13 -11.96
C ARG A 132 -7.77 -19.36 -10.54
N ARG A 133 -6.61 -18.77 -10.18
CA ARG A 133 -5.96 -18.94 -8.89
C ARG A 133 -5.63 -17.57 -8.26
N PRO A 134 -6.64 -16.73 -7.94
CA PRO A 134 -6.43 -15.37 -7.50
C PRO A 134 -5.54 -15.30 -6.26
N ASN A 135 -5.75 -16.16 -5.25
CA ASN A 135 -4.95 -16.13 -4.02
C ASN A 135 -3.45 -16.36 -4.29
N ARG A 136 -3.10 -17.31 -5.19
CA ARG A 136 -1.72 -17.55 -5.60
C ARG A 136 -1.12 -16.31 -6.30
N ASN A 137 -1.89 -15.73 -7.21
CA ASN A 137 -1.41 -14.62 -8.04
C ASN A 137 -1.30 -13.31 -7.25
N PHE A 138 -2.20 -13.07 -6.28
CA PHE A 138 -2.03 -11.99 -5.30
C PHE A 138 -0.80 -12.23 -4.40
N GLY A 139 -0.56 -13.47 -3.94
CA GLY A 139 0.64 -13.81 -3.19
C GLY A 139 1.91 -13.53 -4.01
N LEU A 140 1.93 -13.89 -5.28
CA LEU A 140 3.03 -13.57 -6.20
C LEU A 140 3.20 -12.06 -6.37
N TYR A 141 2.10 -11.32 -6.56
CA TYR A 141 2.14 -9.85 -6.61
C TYR A 141 2.79 -9.25 -5.37
N PHE A 142 2.39 -9.67 -4.16
CA PHE A 142 2.98 -9.13 -2.92
C PHE A 142 4.47 -9.46 -2.81
N ALA A 143 4.87 -10.70 -3.10
CA ALA A 143 6.27 -11.10 -3.07
C ALA A 143 7.13 -10.29 -4.05
N VAL A 144 6.69 -10.17 -5.31
CA VAL A 144 7.38 -9.37 -6.33
C VAL A 144 7.38 -7.89 -5.97
N SER A 145 6.24 -7.35 -5.50
CA SER A 145 6.10 -5.94 -5.17
C SER A 145 7.05 -5.51 -4.05
N LEU A 146 7.17 -6.30 -2.99
CA LEU A 146 8.07 -6.02 -1.87
C LEU A 146 9.54 -6.20 -2.30
N SER A 147 9.87 -7.25 -3.07
CA SER A 147 11.24 -7.48 -3.55
C SER A 147 11.72 -6.37 -4.50
N VAL A 148 10.88 -5.98 -5.47
CA VAL A 148 11.18 -4.86 -6.37
C VAL A 148 11.25 -3.55 -5.58
N GLY A 149 10.39 -3.36 -4.57
CA GLY A 149 10.44 -2.22 -3.67
C GLY A 149 11.76 -2.14 -2.90
N ALA A 150 12.24 -3.26 -2.36
CA ALA A 150 13.51 -3.35 -1.65
C ALA A 150 14.70 -2.98 -2.55
N ILE A 151 14.75 -3.53 -3.77
CA ILE A 151 15.79 -3.20 -4.75
C ILE A 151 15.72 -1.71 -5.10
N ASN A 152 14.51 -1.18 -5.30
CA ASN A 152 14.32 0.23 -5.64
C ASN A 152 14.83 1.15 -4.53
N ILE A 153 14.51 0.88 -3.27
CA ILE A 153 14.96 1.68 -2.13
C ILE A 153 16.50 1.74 -2.08
N GLN A 154 17.20 0.65 -2.39
CA GLN A 154 18.67 0.63 -2.40
C GLN A 154 19.28 1.54 -3.46
N ILE A 155 18.61 1.75 -4.59
CA ILE A 155 19.12 2.60 -5.66
C ILE A 155 18.68 4.07 -5.54
N LEU A 156 17.72 4.39 -4.66
CA LEU A 156 17.22 5.76 -4.50
C LEU A 156 18.29 6.79 -4.09
N PRO A 157 19.24 6.48 -3.18
CA PRO A 157 20.31 7.43 -2.87
C PRO A 157 21.06 7.89 -4.12
N LEU A 158 21.34 6.98 -5.07
CA LEU A 158 22.00 7.34 -6.34
C LEU A 158 21.18 8.37 -7.14
N PHE A 159 19.86 8.21 -7.20
CA PHE A 159 18.99 9.17 -7.87
C PHE A 159 18.94 10.52 -7.17
N LEU A 160 18.92 10.51 -5.82
CA LEU A 160 18.94 11.72 -5.01
C LEU A 160 20.28 12.46 -5.14
N ASP A 161 21.40 11.75 -5.05
CA ASP A 161 22.75 12.33 -5.14
C ASP A 161 23.03 12.94 -6.52
N THR A 162 22.51 12.33 -7.59
CA THR A 162 22.78 12.77 -8.96
C THR A 162 21.82 13.85 -9.47
N ALA A 163 20.56 13.81 -9.05
CA ALA A 163 19.52 14.66 -9.62
C ALA A 163 18.51 15.20 -8.58
N GLY A 164 18.76 15.02 -7.29
CA GLY A 164 17.86 15.47 -6.23
C GLY A 164 16.45 14.89 -6.37
N VAL A 165 15.43 15.68 -6.05
CA VAL A 165 14.04 15.28 -6.18
C VAL A 165 13.63 14.93 -7.63
N THR A 166 14.26 15.54 -8.62
CA THR A 166 14.08 15.19 -10.04
C THR A 166 14.37 13.71 -10.27
N GLY A 167 15.40 13.17 -9.60
CA GLY A 167 15.73 11.74 -9.63
C GLY A 167 14.60 10.87 -9.14
N LEU A 168 13.87 11.28 -8.10
CA LEU A 168 12.70 10.54 -7.60
C LEU A 168 11.55 10.52 -8.63
N PHE A 169 11.27 11.64 -9.28
CA PHE A 169 10.23 11.68 -10.32
C PHE A 169 10.61 10.86 -11.56
N ILE A 170 11.89 10.86 -11.93
CA ILE A 170 12.43 9.99 -12.99
C ILE A 170 12.27 8.51 -12.56
N ASN A 171 12.62 8.16 -11.34
CA ASN A 171 12.46 6.80 -10.81
C ASN A 171 11.01 6.33 -10.89
N LEU A 172 10.04 7.15 -10.47
CA LEU A 172 8.61 6.83 -10.59
C LEU A 172 8.16 6.72 -12.05
N SER A 173 8.70 7.57 -12.94
CA SER A 173 8.43 7.49 -14.37
C SER A 173 8.97 6.20 -15.00
N LEU A 174 10.11 5.68 -14.54
CA LEU A 174 10.68 4.41 -15.02
C LEU A 174 9.75 3.23 -14.72
N TYR A 175 9.10 3.20 -13.55
CA TYR A 175 8.06 2.19 -13.27
C TYR A 175 6.94 2.24 -14.29
N ALA A 176 6.46 3.45 -14.62
CA ALA A 176 5.39 3.61 -15.60
C ALA A 176 5.85 3.23 -17.02
N VAL A 177 7.10 3.53 -17.42
CA VAL A 177 7.67 3.12 -18.70
C VAL A 177 7.80 1.60 -18.82
N ILE A 178 8.33 0.93 -17.78
CA ILE A 178 8.45 -0.53 -17.74
C ILE A 178 7.05 -1.18 -17.83
N SER A 179 6.08 -0.63 -17.10
CA SER A 179 4.70 -1.11 -17.13
C SER A 179 4.02 -0.84 -18.47
N LEU A 180 4.35 0.26 -19.13
CA LEU A 180 3.86 0.58 -20.47
C LEU A 180 4.38 -0.45 -21.50
N ALA A 181 5.65 -0.81 -21.44
CA ALA A 181 6.20 -1.89 -22.25
C ALA A 181 5.50 -3.22 -21.97
N GLY A 182 5.27 -3.55 -20.69
CA GLY A 182 4.54 -4.76 -20.29
C GLY A 182 3.04 -4.73 -20.63
N SER A 183 2.46 -3.56 -20.87
CA SER A 183 1.02 -3.42 -21.17
C SER A 183 0.59 -4.13 -22.44
N VAL A 184 1.53 -4.37 -23.36
CA VAL A 184 1.26 -5.15 -24.61
C VAL A 184 0.81 -6.58 -24.31
N TRP A 185 1.15 -7.09 -23.13
CA TRP A 185 0.77 -8.42 -22.66
C TRP A 185 -0.60 -8.44 -21.97
N ALA A 186 -1.15 -7.28 -21.62
CA ALA A 186 -2.49 -7.22 -21.05
C ALA A 186 -3.56 -7.57 -22.10
N GLN A 187 -4.65 -8.15 -21.65
CA GLN A 187 -5.77 -8.50 -22.51
C GLN A 187 -6.43 -7.25 -23.12
N LYS A 188 -6.87 -7.37 -24.38
CA LYS A 188 -7.57 -6.27 -25.07
C LYS A 188 -9.03 -6.11 -24.64
N VAL A 189 -9.60 -7.14 -24.03
CA VAL A 189 -11.02 -7.26 -23.66
C VAL A 189 -11.30 -6.65 -22.29
N SER A 190 -12.56 -6.35 -22.05
CA SER A 190 -13.02 -5.83 -20.76
C SER A 190 -13.12 -6.93 -19.69
N ILE A 191 -13.05 -6.54 -18.42
CA ILE A 191 -13.19 -7.47 -17.28
C ILE A 191 -14.57 -8.17 -17.30
N SER A 192 -15.62 -7.48 -17.76
CA SER A 192 -16.98 -8.06 -17.85
C SER A 192 -17.10 -9.18 -18.88
N GLU A 193 -16.33 -9.13 -19.97
CA GLU A 193 -16.33 -10.20 -20.99
C GLU A 193 -15.63 -11.47 -20.49
N VAL A 194 -14.81 -11.34 -19.44
CA VAL A 194 -14.13 -12.47 -18.78
C VAL A 194 -15.04 -13.18 -17.78
N ASN A 195 -16.07 -12.52 -17.23
CA ASN A 195 -16.84 -12.98 -16.07
C ASN A 195 -18.15 -13.73 -16.37
N LEU A 196 -18.54 -13.89 -17.62
CA LEU A 196 -19.85 -14.48 -17.95
C LEU A 196 -19.80 -16.01 -18.08
N THR A 197 -19.63 -16.71 -16.95
CA THR A 197 -20.23 -18.03 -16.77
C THR A 197 -21.44 -17.88 -15.84
N GLU A 198 -22.59 -18.47 -16.24
CA GLU A 198 -23.88 -18.41 -15.51
C GLU A 198 -23.77 -18.89 -14.03
N GLU A 199 -22.76 -19.68 -13.67
CA GLU A 199 -22.53 -20.12 -12.30
C GLU A 199 -22.03 -19.01 -11.37
N ASP A 200 -21.24 -18.06 -11.89
CA ASP A 200 -20.73 -16.94 -11.08
C ASP A 200 -21.82 -15.89 -10.83
N ALA A 201 -22.75 -15.70 -11.78
CA ALA A 201 -23.93 -14.85 -11.60
C ALA A 201 -24.89 -15.42 -10.55
N LYS A 202 -25.06 -16.72 -10.48
CA LYS A 202 -25.88 -17.40 -9.43
C LYS A 202 -25.24 -17.31 -8.05
N ARG A 203 -23.91 -17.35 -7.92
CA ARG A 203 -23.21 -17.12 -6.65
C ARG A 203 -23.38 -15.70 -6.13
N ALA A 204 -23.34 -14.70 -6.99
CA ALA A 204 -23.51 -13.30 -6.60
C ALA A 204 -24.92 -12.98 -6.08
N THR A 205 -25.96 -13.65 -6.58
CA THR A 205 -27.36 -13.43 -6.17
C THR A 205 -27.76 -14.17 -4.89
N THR A 206 -27.04 -15.24 -4.51
CA THR A 206 -27.36 -16.02 -3.29
C THR A 206 -26.69 -15.49 -2.02
N THR A 207 -25.85 -14.44 -2.08
CA THR A 207 -25.07 -13.95 -0.93
C THR A 207 -25.62 -12.65 -0.33
N SER A 208 -26.93 -12.42 -0.35
CA SER A 208 -27.55 -11.33 0.41
C SER A 208 -27.87 -11.73 1.88
N ALA A 209 -26.99 -12.52 2.50
CA ALA A 209 -27.07 -12.75 3.94
C ALA A 209 -26.68 -11.45 4.66
N GLY A 210 -27.62 -10.86 5.40
CA GLY A 210 -27.39 -9.65 6.20
C GLY A 210 -26.21 -9.82 7.18
N ILE A 211 -25.61 -8.69 7.56
CA ILE A 211 -24.54 -8.67 8.56
C ILE A 211 -25.15 -9.08 9.92
N ASN A 212 -24.92 -10.33 10.32
CA ASN A 212 -25.39 -10.89 11.60
C ASN A 212 -24.41 -10.63 12.76
N PHE A 213 -23.63 -9.55 12.69
CA PHE A 213 -22.69 -9.16 13.73
C PHE A 213 -23.13 -7.82 14.35
N PRO A 214 -23.00 -7.64 15.69
CA PRO A 214 -23.35 -6.37 16.31
C PRO A 214 -22.60 -5.20 15.68
N LEU A 215 -23.29 -4.14 15.34
CA LEU A 215 -22.73 -2.97 14.62
C LEU A 215 -21.61 -2.29 15.42
N LEU A 216 -21.74 -2.26 16.75
CA LEU A 216 -20.78 -1.57 17.61
C LEU A 216 -19.37 -2.20 17.58
N PRO A 217 -19.19 -3.54 17.80
CA PRO A 217 -17.87 -4.17 17.66
C PRO A 217 -17.31 -4.11 16.24
N LEU A 218 -18.18 -4.11 15.24
CA LEU A 218 -17.77 -3.91 13.87
C LEU A 218 -17.17 -2.52 13.65
N GLY A 219 -17.81 -1.49 14.18
CA GLY A 219 -17.29 -0.13 14.17
C GLY A 219 -15.90 -0.04 14.86
N PHE A 220 -15.74 -0.71 16.01
CA PHE A 220 -14.45 -0.77 16.69
C PHE A 220 -13.37 -1.50 15.88
N LEU A 221 -13.70 -2.60 15.20
CA LEU A 221 -12.74 -3.30 14.34
C LEU A 221 -12.25 -2.39 13.19
N LEU A 222 -13.17 -1.73 12.52
CA LEU A 222 -12.86 -0.84 11.40
C LEU A 222 -12.06 0.39 11.85
N LEU A 223 -12.44 0.97 12.99
CA LEU A 223 -11.71 2.10 13.59
C LEU A 223 -10.31 1.68 14.05
N ALA A 224 -10.18 0.50 14.67
CA ALA A 224 -8.88 -0.06 15.06
C ALA A 224 -7.95 -0.23 13.85
N ASN A 225 -8.48 -0.77 12.74
CA ASN A 225 -7.74 -0.89 11.50
C ASN A 225 -7.28 0.48 10.97
N TYR A 226 -8.16 1.46 10.92
CA TYR A 226 -7.83 2.82 10.47
C TYR A 226 -6.76 3.47 11.34
N VAL A 227 -6.92 3.43 12.67
CA VAL A 227 -5.98 4.02 13.64
C VAL A 227 -4.61 3.33 13.57
N TYR A 228 -4.58 1.99 13.43
CA TYR A 228 -3.32 1.26 13.23
C TYR A 228 -2.55 1.80 12.03
N PHE A 229 -3.24 2.00 10.90
CA PHE A 229 -2.60 2.48 9.67
C PHE A 229 -2.28 3.98 9.67
N ILE A 230 -2.88 4.79 10.55
CA ILE A 230 -2.38 6.14 10.84
C ILE A 230 -0.98 6.05 11.47
N GLY A 231 -0.80 5.23 12.49
CA GLY A 231 0.50 5.02 13.12
C GLY A 231 1.53 4.45 12.15
N GLN A 232 1.13 3.42 11.41
CA GLN A 232 2.00 2.73 10.46
C GLN A 232 2.43 3.66 9.32
N GLY A 233 1.49 4.37 8.67
CA GLY A 233 1.79 5.29 7.58
C GLY A 233 2.59 6.50 8.05
N GLY A 234 2.28 7.04 9.23
CA GLY A 234 3.02 8.15 9.83
C GLY A 234 4.48 7.79 10.10
N VAL A 235 4.73 6.72 10.86
CA VAL A 235 6.10 6.29 11.18
C VAL A 235 6.87 5.88 9.94
N TRP A 236 6.28 5.07 9.04
CA TRP A 236 6.93 4.64 7.80
C TRP A 236 7.44 5.83 6.99
N SER A 237 6.60 6.83 6.78
CA SER A 237 6.90 7.97 5.91
C SER A 237 8.04 8.86 6.44
N PHE A 238 8.35 8.77 7.74
CA PHE A 238 9.41 9.55 8.39
C PHE A 238 10.62 8.73 8.80
N LEU A 239 10.68 7.42 8.48
CA LEU A 239 11.83 6.59 8.89
C LEU A 239 13.17 7.13 8.36
N GLU A 240 13.19 7.66 7.15
CA GLU A 240 14.43 8.27 6.61
C GLU A 240 14.83 9.48 7.44
N ARG A 241 13.91 10.38 7.81
CA ARG A 241 14.19 11.53 8.66
C ARG A 241 14.64 11.13 10.06
N LEU A 242 14.02 10.12 10.66
CA LEU A 242 14.43 9.54 11.95
C LEU A 242 15.82 8.93 11.88
N GLY A 243 16.19 8.30 10.77
CA GLY A 243 17.54 7.79 10.53
C GLY A 243 18.58 8.91 10.43
N LEU A 244 18.29 9.96 9.67
CA LEU A 244 19.16 11.14 9.56
C LEU A 244 19.31 11.89 10.89
N GLN A 245 18.24 11.98 11.70
CA GLN A 245 18.30 12.54 13.05
C GLN A 245 19.26 11.76 13.96
N GLN A 246 19.41 10.44 13.75
CA GLN A 246 20.42 9.60 14.41
C GLN A 246 21.80 9.69 13.74
N GLN A 247 22.02 10.62 12.81
CA GLN A 247 23.28 10.82 12.07
C GLN A 247 23.70 9.60 11.23
N LEU A 248 22.73 8.80 10.78
CA LEU A 248 22.99 7.69 9.87
C LEU A 248 23.18 8.20 8.43
N GLU A 249 24.06 7.58 7.68
CA GLU A 249 24.22 7.85 6.26
C GLU A 249 22.97 7.40 5.46
N LEU A 250 22.62 8.15 4.43
CA LEU A 250 21.44 7.88 3.59
C LEU A 250 21.47 6.48 2.96
N THR A 251 22.65 6.01 2.56
CA THR A 251 22.87 4.64 2.05
C THR A 251 22.62 3.58 3.11
N GLY A 252 23.03 3.82 4.35
CA GLY A 252 22.75 2.95 5.50
C GLY A 252 21.26 2.86 5.80
N ILE A 253 20.55 3.98 5.77
CA ILE A 253 19.09 4.05 5.91
C ILE A 253 18.40 3.29 4.79
N ALA A 254 18.80 3.51 3.52
CA ALA A 254 18.24 2.82 2.37
C ALA A 254 18.40 1.30 2.47
N ASN A 255 19.58 0.82 2.88
CA ASN A 255 19.84 -0.60 3.10
C ASN A 255 18.96 -1.17 4.22
N ALA A 256 18.83 -0.46 5.34
CA ALA A 256 17.97 -0.87 6.45
C ALA A 256 16.50 -0.97 6.03
N LEU A 257 15.98 0.01 5.30
CA LEU A 257 14.61 0.00 4.81
C LEU A 257 14.39 -1.10 3.76
N ALA A 258 15.35 -1.34 2.87
CA ALA A 258 15.29 -2.44 1.91
C ALA A 258 15.24 -3.81 2.60
N ILE A 259 16.11 -4.05 3.60
CA ILE A 259 16.11 -5.28 4.40
C ILE A 259 14.77 -5.42 5.14
N SER A 260 14.21 -4.34 5.64
CA SER A 260 12.92 -4.36 6.34
C SER A 260 11.75 -4.82 5.47
N LEU A 261 11.78 -4.53 4.17
CA LEU A 261 10.75 -5.04 3.25
C LEU A 261 10.83 -6.57 3.10
N PHE A 262 12.02 -7.15 3.10
CA PHE A 262 12.17 -8.61 3.13
C PHE A 262 11.70 -9.20 4.47
N ALA A 263 11.92 -8.51 5.59
CA ALA A 263 11.32 -8.90 6.86
C ALA A 263 9.79 -8.87 6.80
N GLY A 264 9.20 -7.90 6.07
CA GLY A 264 7.77 -7.88 5.78
C GLY A 264 7.30 -9.10 5.00
N VAL A 265 8.06 -9.56 3.99
CA VAL A 265 7.76 -10.82 3.28
C VAL A 265 7.76 -12.00 4.26
N ALA A 266 8.74 -12.08 5.15
CA ALA A 266 8.81 -13.13 6.17
C ALA A 266 7.61 -13.07 7.13
N GLY A 267 7.14 -11.87 7.51
CA GLY A 267 5.92 -11.68 8.31
C GLY A 267 4.68 -12.24 7.63
N GLY A 268 4.50 -11.98 6.33
CA GLY A 268 3.40 -12.53 5.53
C GLY A 268 3.47 -14.07 5.40
N PHE A 269 4.66 -14.64 5.21
CA PHE A 269 4.85 -16.09 5.22
C PHE A 269 4.53 -16.68 6.61
N THR A 270 4.94 -16.01 7.68
CA THR A 270 4.60 -16.43 9.05
C THR A 270 3.09 -16.42 9.27
N ALA A 271 2.39 -15.39 8.79
CA ALA A 271 0.93 -15.34 8.86
C ALA A 271 0.28 -16.53 8.13
N SER A 272 0.75 -16.86 6.93
CA SER A 272 0.25 -17.99 6.15
C SER A 272 0.55 -19.34 6.81
N TRP A 273 1.72 -19.50 7.42
CA TRP A 273 2.10 -20.73 8.12
C TRP A 273 1.35 -20.92 9.44
N LEU A 274 1.16 -19.83 10.19
CA LEU A 274 0.39 -19.86 11.43
C LEU A 274 -1.10 -20.12 11.15
N ASP A 275 -1.62 -19.57 10.06
CA ASP A 275 -3.04 -19.64 9.71
C ASP A 275 -3.91 -19.34 10.95
N LEU A 276 -4.77 -20.27 11.37
CA LEU A 276 -5.62 -20.14 12.56
C LEU A 276 -5.10 -20.95 13.77
N LYS A 277 -3.89 -21.48 13.74
CA LYS A 277 -3.32 -22.30 14.83
C LYS A 277 -3.32 -21.58 16.19
N LEU A 278 -3.07 -20.26 16.18
CA LEU A 278 -3.10 -19.42 17.37
C LEU A 278 -4.38 -18.56 17.45
N GLY A 279 -5.40 -18.89 16.65
CA GLY A 279 -6.56 -18.02 16.45
C GLY A 279 -6.19 -16.72 15.72
N ARG A 280 -7.07 -15.70 15.79
CA ARG A 280 -6.85 -14.42 15.10
C ARG A 280 -6.29 -13.32 16.02
N ILE A 281 -6.56 -13.41 17.31
CA ILE A 281 -6.24 -12.36 18.29
C ILE A 281 -4.74 -12.33 18.61
N ILE A 282 -4.13 -13.50 18.84
CA ILE A 282 -2.72 -13.59 19.24
C ILE A 282 -1.79 -13.01 18.15
N PRO A 283 -1.91 -13.37 16.84
CA PRO A 283 -1.09 -12.77 15.81
C PRO A 283 -1.27 -11.26 15.68
N LEU A 284 -2.48 -10.73 15.90
CA LEU A 284 -2.72 -9.28 15.89
C LEU A 284 -2.03 -8.58 17.06
N LEU A 285 -2.10 -9.14 18.26
CA LEU A 285 -1.39 -8.58 19.42
C LEU A 285 0.12 -8.65 19.25
N LEU A 286 0.65 -9.73 18.67
CA LEU A 286 2.07 -9.85 18.34
C LEU A 286 2.49 -8.81 17.30
N ALA A 287 1.68 -8.56 16.27
CA ALA A 287 1.95 -7.54 15.27
C ALA A 287 2.07 -6.14 15.91
N ILE A 288 1.15 -5.80 16.82
CA ILE A 288 1.20 -4.54 17.56
C ILE A 288 2.41 -4.51 18.48
N ALA A 289 2.73 -5.61 19.18
CA ALA A 289 3.90 -5.69 20.05
C ALA A 289 5.20 -5.46 19.28
N PHE A 290 5.36 -6.02 18.07
CA PHE A 290 6.49 -5.74 17.20
C PHE A 290 6.56 -4.28 16.76
N ALA A 291 5.42 -3.66 16.41
CA ALA A 291 5.38 -2.24 16.06
C ALA A 291 5.76 -1.35 17.25
N VAL A 292 5.28 -1.64 18.45
CA VAL A 292 5.63 -0.93 19.69
C VAL A 292 7.12 -1.14 20.02
N ALA A 293 7.64 -2.37 19.93
CA ALA A 293 9.04 -2.67 20.15
C ALA A 293 9.95 -1.90 19.18
N SER A 294 9.55 -1.81 17.89
CA SER A 294 10.24 -1.00 16.88
C SER A 294 10.38 0.46 17.32
N ILE A 295 9.28 1.07 17.82
CA ILE A 295 9.31 2.46 18.30
C ILE A 295 10.27 2.62 19.48
N PHE A 296 10.25 1.72 20.44
CA PHE A 296 11.17 1.78 21.59
C PHE A 296 12.63 1.62 21.17
N ILE A 297 12.95 0.75 20.20
CA ILE A 297 14.29 0.63 19.65
C ILE A 297 14.72 1.95 18.99
N LEU A 298 13.86 2.55 18.14
CA LEU A 298 14.16 3.84 17.49
C LEU A 298 14.38 4.97 18.51
N TRP A 299 13.76 4.88 19.67
CA TRP A 299 13.81 5.93 20.68
C TRP A 299 15.05 5.87 21.57
N TRP A 300 15.43 4.66 21.99
CA TRP A 300 16.49 4.49 23.01
C TRP A 300 17.80 3.97 22.46
N THR A 301 17.84 3.51 21.21
CA THR A 301 19.06 2.97 20.64
C THR A 301 19.48 3.79 19.42
N GLN A 302 20.80 3.82 19.18
CA GLN A 302 21.39 4.50 18.03
C GLN A 302 22.21 3.52 17.18
N GLY A 303 22.45 3.92 15.94
CA GLY A 303 23.26 3.18 15.00
C GLY A 303 22.48 2.32 14.01
N VAL A 304 23.12 2.01 12.90
CA VAL A 304 22.50 1.38 11.73
C VAL A 304 21.91 0.01 12.03
N VAL A 305 22.52 -0.78 12.93
CA VAL A 305 22.05 -2.12 13.29
C VAL A 305 20.73 -2.04 14.06
N ALA A 306 20.65 -1.15 15.07
CA ALA A 306 19.43 -0.94 15.84
C ALA A 306 18.30 -0.37 14.96
N PHE A 307 18.62 0.59 14.10
CA PHE A 307 17.68 1.14 13.12
C PHE A 307 17.15 0.07 12.16
N THR A 308 18.04 -0.80 11.64
CA THR A 308 17.65 -1.92 10.77
C THR A 308 16.73 -2.89 11.50
N LEU A 309 17.06 -3.26 12.75
CA LEU A 309 16.23 -4.16 13.55
C LEU A 309 14.84 -3.56 13.79
N ALA A 310 14.78 -2.26 14.14
CA ALA A 310 13.53 -1.55 14.33
C ALA A 310 12.67 -1.55 13.06
N ALA A 311 13.25 -1.19 11.91
CA ALA A 311 12.56 -1.20 10.63
C ALA A 311 12.07 -2.62 10.24
N CYS A 312 12.88 -3.65 10.52
CA CYS A 312 12.50 -5.06 10.30
C CYS A 312 11.30 -5.47 11.16
N LEU A 313 11.33 -5.18 12.46
CA LEU A 313 10.20 -5.50 13.36
C LEU A 313 8.94 -4.76 12.95
N PHE A 314 9.07 -3.50 12.53
CA PHE A 314 7.96 -2.69 12.05
C PHE A 314 7.27 -3.31 10.84
N ASN A 315 8.02 -3.65 9.80
CA ASN A 315 7.47 -4.25 8.58
C ASN A 315 7.02 -5.71 8.78
N TYR A 316 7.76 -6.49 9.56
CA TYR A 316 7.38 -7.87 9.91
C TYR A 316 6.03 -7.90 10.62
N GLY A 317 5.86 -7.06 11.66
CA GLY A 317 4.62 -6.96 12.43
C GLY A 317 3.44 -6.55 11.54
N ASN A 318 3.63 -5.52 10.70
CA ASN A 318 2.60 -5.05 9.78
C ASN A 318 2.09 -6.18 8.86
N ASN A 319 3.00 -6.91 8.21
CA ASN A 319 2.64 -7.97 7.27
C ASN A 319 2.18 -9.27 7.97
N LEU A 320 2.55 -9.47 9.24
CA LEU A 320 2.00 -10.54 10.07
C LEU A 320 0.54 -10.26 10.43
N GLY A 321 0.22 -9.03 10.87
CA GLY A 321 -1.10 -8.69 11.42
C GLY A 321 -2.18 -8.45 10.38
N HIS A 322 -1.86 -7.78 9.27
CA HIS A 322 -2.84 -7.33 8.28
C HIS A 322 -3.73 -8.45 7.70
N PRO A 323 -3.22 -9.65 7.34
CA PRO A 323 -4.06 -10.75 6.85
C PRO A 323 -5.14 -11.20 7.86
N TYR A 324 -4.86 -11.10 9.16
CA TYR A 324 -5.83 -11.47 10.19
C TYR A 324 -6.96 -10.47 10.34
N VAL A 325 -6.70 -9.17 10.14
CA VAL A 325 -7.75 -8.14 10.09
C VAL A 325 -8.70 -8.40 8.93
N LEU A 326 -8.15 -8.62 7.73
CA LEU A 326 -8.95 -8.94 6.54
C LEU A 326 -9.72 -10.26 6.70
N GLY A 327 -9.08 -11.29 7.24
CA GLY A 327 -9.70 -12.59 7.52
C GLY A 327 -10.80 -12.49 8.59
N PHE A 328 -10.69 -11.57 9.54
CA PHE A 328 -11.74 -11.30 10.53
C PHE A 328 -12.94 -10.60 9.87
N ALA A 329 -12.71 -9.58 9.05
CA ALA A 329 -13.75 -8.91 8.27
C ALA A 329 -14.51 -9.88 7.35
N ALA A 330 -13.80 -10.76 6.63
CA ALA A 330 -14.37 -11.78 5.76
C ALA A 330 -15.19 -12.85 6.52
N LYS A 331 -14.84 -13.15 7.78
CA LYS A 331 -15.64 -14.06 8.63
C LYS A 331 -16.99 -13.45 9.01
N ILE A 332 -17.01 -12.14 9.30
CA ILE A 332 -18.21 -11.41 9.70
C ILE A 332 -19.15 -11.20 8.52
N ASP A 333 -18.62 -10.84 7.38
CA ASP A 333 -19.40 -10.50 6.19
C ASP A 333 -18.94 -11.30 4.96
N LYS A 334 -19.76 -12.32 4.63
CA LYS A 334 -19.56 -13.14 3.43
C LYS A 334 -19.81 -12.38 2.12
N SER A 335 -20.44 -11.20 2.16
CA SER A 335 -20.69 -10.34 1.00
C SER A 335 -19.45 -9.55 0.56
N ALA A 336 -18.33 -9.71 1.25
CA ALA A 336 -17.05 -9.00 1.06
C ALA A 336 -17.09 -7.47 1.25
N ARG A 337 -18.24 -6.87 1.62
CA ARG A 337 -18.36 -5.41 1.82
C ARG A 337 -17.44 -4.90 2.93
N LEU A 338 -17.36 -5.65 4.05
CA LEU A 338 -16.47 -5.31 5.16
C LEU A 338 -15.00 -5.45 4.80
N THR A 339 -14.64 -6.44 3.99
CA THR A 339 -13.26 -6.61 3.50
C THR A 339 -12.86 -5.43 2.62
N VAL A 340 -13.75 -4.99 1.72
CA VAL A 340 -13.53 -3.80 0.87
C VAL A 340 -13.42 -2.53 1.72
N LEU A 341 -14.33 -2.34 2.68
CA LEU A 341 -14.30 -1.20 3.60
C LEU A 341 -13.03 -1.19 4.46
N SER A 342 -12.60 -2.35 4.95
CA SER A 342 -11.35 -2.51 5.70
C SER A 342 -10.13 -2.12 4.86
N GLY A 343 -10.10 -2.48 3.57
CA GLY A 343 -9.06 -2.05 2.63
C GLY A 343 -9.08 -0.53 2.37
N ALA A 344 -10.26 0.06 2.24
CA ALA A 344 -10.39 1.52 2.08
C ALA A 344 -9.90 2.27 3.32
N LEU A 345 -10.24 1.79 4.52
CA LEU A 345 -9.78 2.36 5.79
C LEU A 345 -8.28 2.16 6.01
N HIS A 346 -7.71 1.03 5.57
CA HIS A 346 -6.26 0.83 5.51
C HIS A 346 -5.60 1.95 4.70
N THR A 347 -5.99 2.13 3.44
CA THR A 347 -5.39 3.15 2.57
C THR A 347 -5.66 4.56 3.10
N GLY A 348 -6.85 4.83 3.64
CA GLY A 348 -7.19 6.08 4.30
C GLY A 348 -6.29 6.38 5.51
N GLY A 349 -6.01 5.37 6.35
CA GLY A 349 -5.09 5.49 7.47
C GLY A 349 -3.66 5.76 7.00
N GLN A 350 -3.20 5.06 5.97
CA GLN A 350 -1.90 5.30 5.31
C GLN A 350 -1.76 6.73 4.77
N ALA A 351 -2.83 7.32 4.28
CA ALA A 351 -2.85 8.70 3.80
C ALA A 351 -2.89 9.72 4.97
N THR A 352 -3.69 9.42 6.01
CA THR A 352 -3.83 10.31 7.16
C THR A 352 -2.57 10.32 8.03
N GLY A 353 -1.84 9.20 8.10
CA GLY A 353 -0.64 9.04 8.91
C GLY A 353 0.43 10.10 8.63
N PRO A 354 0.95 10.22 7.40
CA PRO A 354 1.94 11.25 7.06
C PRO A 354 1.43 12.67 7.32
N LEU A 355 0.14 12.95 6.99
CA LEU A 355 -0.48 14.25 7.21
C LEU A 355 -0.41 14.66 8.69
N VAL A 356 -0.88 13.79 9.58
CA VAL A 356 -0.88 14.06 11.02
C VAL A 356 0.56 14.13 11.57
N ALA A 357 1.43 13.20 11.15
CA ALA A 357 2.83 13.19 11.53
C ALA A 357 3.52 14.52 11.16
N GLY A 358 3.33 14.99 9.92
CA GLY A 358 3.94 16.24 9.47
C GLY A 358 3.45 17.49 10.19
N MET A 359 2.20 17.47 10.69
CA MET A 359 1.67 18.56 11.52
C MET A 359 2.21 18.54 12.95
N LEU A 360 2.61 17.37 13.47
CA LEU A 360 3.13 17.21 14.82
C LEU A 360 4.64 17.44 14.92
N VAL A 361 5.36 17.41 13.81
CA VAL A 361 6.81 17.63 13.77
C VAL A 361 7.14 19.08 14.10
N VAL A 362 8.03 19.26 15.07
CA VAL A 362 8.67 20.55 15.37
C VAL A 362 10.12 20.46 14.88
N SER A 363 10.30 20.82 13.60
CA SER A 363 11.62 20.72 12.95
C SER A 363 12.73 21.42 13.77
N PRO A 364 13.89 20.80 13.93
CA PRO A 364 14.41 19.59 13.27
C PRO A 364 14.12 18.28 14.02
N ASP A 365 13.28 18.26 15.06
CA ASP A 365 12.99 17.09 15.88
C ASP A 365 11.78 16.31 15.35
N PHE A 366 11.99 15.04 14.98
CA PHE A 366 10.98 14.12 14.48
C PHE A 366 10.44 13.16 15.57
N THR A 367 10.80 13.34 16.84
CA THR A 367 10.41 12.46 17.95
C THR A 367 8.88 12.36 18.11
N ASN A 368 8.14 13.43 17.78
CA ASN A 368 6.68 13.43 17.83
C ASN A 368 6.02 12.41 16.88
N VAL A 369 6.72 12.00 15.82
CA VAL A 369 6.26 10.92 14.93
C VAL A 369 6.23 9.58 15.67
N LEU A 370 7.20 9.32 16.56
CA LEU A 370 7.24 8.12 17.39
C LEU A 370 6.10 8.13 18.42
N TRP A 371 5.79 9.30 19.00
CA TRP A 371 4.62 9.45 19.91
C TRP A 371 3.30 9.18 19.18
N LEU A 372 3.15 9.70 17.95
CA LEU A 372 1.98 9.39 17.12
C LEU A 372 1.85 7.88 16.88
N GLY A 373 2.94 7.21 16.47
CA GLY A 373 2.96 5.78 16.24
C GLY A 373 2.59 4.99 17.49
N LEU A 374 3.24 5.28 18.62
CA LEU A 374 2.98 4.62 19.91
C LEU A 374 1.52 4.81 20.33
N GLY A 375 1.02 6.04 20.29
CA GLY A 375 -0.36 6.37 20.64
C GLY A 375 -1.37 5.65 19.76
N ALA A 376 -1.14 5.60 18.44
CA ALA A 376 -1.99 4.90 17.48
C ALA A 376 -1.99 3.37 17.74
N PHE A 377 -0.82 2.76 17.97
CA PHE A 377 -0.74 1.32 18.23
C PHE A 377 -1.38 0.95 19.57
N LEU A 378 -1.19 1.73 20.64
CA LEU A 378 -1.85 1.50 21.93
C LEU A 378 -3.37 1.71 21.83
N MET A 379 -3.82 2.76 21.13
CA MET A 379 -5.25 2.97 20.88
C MET A 379 -5.87 1.82 20.10
N THR A 380 -5.14 1.26 19.14
CA THR A 380 -5.58 0.07 18.39
C THR A 380 -5.86 -1.11 19.33
N VAL A 381 -5.00 -1.35 20.34
CA VAL A 381 -5.24 -2.41 21.35
C VAL A 381 -6.53 -2.14 22.09
N VAL A 382 -6.74 -0.90 22.59
CA VAL A 382 -7.95 -0.51 23.33
C VAL A 382 -9.20 -0.73 22.48
N LEU A 383 -9.19 -0.29 21.22
CA LEU A 383 -10.30 -0.46 20.29
C LEU A 383 -10.56 -1.93 19.93
N PHE A 384 -9.54 -2.79 20.02
CA PHE A 384 -9.66 -4.20 19.68
C PHE A 384 -10.22 -5.05 20.84
N VAL A 385 -10.15 -4.58 22.10
CA VAL A 385 -10.65 -5.30 23.28
C VAL A 385 -12.13 -5.70 23.15
N PRO A 386 -13.08 -4.81 22.79
CA PRO A 386 -14.48 -5.17 22.64
C PRO A 386 -14.71 -6.24 21.58
N VAL A 387 -13.92 -6.18 20.48
CA VAL A 387 -13.99 -7.15 19.38
C VAL A 387 -13.51 -8.52 19.86
N ALA A 388 -12.41 -8.56 20.63
CA ALA A 388 -11.83 -9.80 21.16
C ALA A 388 -12.75 -10.50 22.17
N VAL A 389 -13.44 -9.75 23.02
CA VAL A 389 -14.39 -10.28 24.01
C VAL A 389 -15.60 -10.94 23.33
N LEU A 390 -16.13 -10.31 22.29
CA LEU A 390 -17.29 -10.84 21.55
C LEU A 390 -16.94 -11.99 20.60
N ALA A 391 -15.72 -12.03 20.09
CA ALA A 391 -15.25 -13.11 19.22
C ALA A 391 -15.05 -14.45 19.97
N ARG A 392 -15.03 -14.43 21.33
CA ARG A 392 -14.94 -15.61 22.19
C ARG A 392 -16.31 -16.22 22.51
N LYS A 393 -17.39 -15.49 22.29
CA LYS A 393 -18.78 -15.96 22.40
C LYS A 393 -19.27 -16.46 21.05
#